data_22ce957d00d6211f89d786a56a8da250
#
_entry.id   22ce957d00d6211f89d786a56a8da250
#
_cell.length_a   1.000
_cell.length_b   1.000
_cell.length_c   1.000
_cell.angle_alpha   90.00
_cell.angle_beta   90.00
_cell.angle_gamma   90.00
#
_symmetry.space_group_name_H-M   'P 1'
#
loop_
_entity.id
_entity.type
_entity.pdbx_description
1 polymer ?
#
loop_
_entity_poly.entity_id
_entity_poly.type
_entity_poly.pdbx_seq_one_letter_code
_entity_poly.pdbx_strand_id
1 'polypeptide(L)' 'MIHKSSVIDIKSKIGKNVNIGPFCFVGPEVQIGDDVELISNVNIEGNTKIGK' A
#
# COMPACT_ATOMS: atom_id res chain seq x y z
N MET A 1 -0.65 -8.27 -5.54
CA MET A 1 -1.94 -7.94 -6.18
C MET A 1 -2.67 -6.87 -5.38
N ILE A 2 -3.30 -5.95 -6.06
CA ILE A 2 -3.98 -4.84 -5.41
C ILE A 2 -5.47 -4.95 -5.70
N HIS A 3 -6.26 -4.99 -4.63
CA HIS A 3 -7.71 -5.09 -4.79
C HIS A 3 -8.26 -3.82 -5.43
N LYS A 4 -9.22 -3.97 -6.32
CA LYS A 4 -9.73 -2.85 -7.11
C LYS A 4 -10.42 -1.77 -6.28
N SER A 5 -10.88 -2.09 -5.09
CA SER A 5 -11.53 -1.11 -4.23
C SER A 5 -10.55 -0.28 -3.42
N SER A 6 -9.26 -0.56 -3.53
CA SER A 6 -8.26 0.21 -2.81
C SER A 6 -7.76 1.37 -3.63
N VAL A 7 -7.36 2.43 -2.95
CA VAL A 7 -6.85 3.64 -3.60
C VAL A 7 -5.36 3.75 -3.30
N ILE A 8 -4.57 3.68 -4.35
CA ILE A 8 -3.11 3.75 -4.23
C ILE A 8 -2.66 4.98 -5.00
N ASP A 9 -2.02 5.91 -4.31
CA ASP A 9 -1.55 7.12 -4.98
C ASP A 9 -0.43 6.77 -5.94
N ILE A 10 -0.45 7.39 -7.11
CA ILE A 10 0.53 7.11 -8.15
C ILE A 10 1.95 7.45 -7.71
N LYS A 11 2.10 8.35 -6.75
CA LYS A 11 3.42 8.73 -6.27
C LYS A 11 3.96 7.80 -5.19
N SER A 12 3.15 6.87 -4.69
CA SER A 12 3.63 5.90 -3.72
C SER A 12 4.58 4.92 -4.39
N LYS A 13 5.45 4.32 -3.58
CA LYS A 13 6.40 3.32 -4.06
C LYS A 13 6.04 1.97 -3.50
N ILE A 14 5.69 1.06 -4.39
CA ILE A 14 5.22 -0.28 -4.00
C ILE A 14 6.25 -1.29 -4.47
N GLY A 15 6.70 -2.14 -3.56
CA GLY A 15 7.68 -3.16 -3.88
C GLY A 15 7.08 -4.34 -4.64
N LYS A 16 7.85 -5.42 -4.71
CA LYS A 16 7.44 -6.61 -5.44
C LYS A 16 6.56 -7.50 -4.57
N ASN A 17 5.65 -8.23 -5.20
CA ASN A 17 4.82 -9.22 -4.51
C ASN A 17 3.99 -8.62 -3.37
N VAL A 18 3.62 -7.37 -3.50
CA VAL A 18 2.79 -6.72 -2.50
C VAL A 18 1.34 -7.10 -2.77
N ASN A 19 0.63 -7.50 -1.71
CA ASN A 19 -0.79 -7.81 -1.79
C ASN A 19 -1.55 -6.79 -0.95
N ILE A 20 -2.49 -6.10 -1.59
CA ILE A 20 -3.29 -5.09 -0.91
C ILE A 20 -4.75 -5.49 -1.02
N GLY A 21 -5.36 -5.76 0.13
CA GLY A 21 -6.75 -6.16 0.21
C GLY A 21 -7.71 -5.00 -0.03
N PRO A 22 -9.00 -5.23 0.20
CA PRO A 22 -10.01 -4.22 -0.14
C PRO A 22 -10.00 -3.04 0.82
N PHE A 23 -10.45 -1.90 0.31
CA PHE A 23 -10.67 -0.68 1.10
C PHE A 23 -9.41 -0.18 1.79
N CYS A 24 -8.27 -0.31 1.13
CA CYS A 24 -7.02 0.24 1.63
C CYS A 24 -6.75 1.58 0.95
N PHE A 25 -6.06 2.46 1.65
CA PHE A 25 -5.63 3.72 1.09
C PHE A 25 -4.13 3.90 1.32
N VAL A 26 -3.42 4.19 0.25
CA VAL A 26 -1.97 4.44 0.33
C VAL A 26 -1.71 5.82 -0.24
N GLY A 27 -1.16 6.69 0.58
CA GLY A 27 -0.91 8.07 0.21
C GLY A 27 0.35 8.24 -0.64
N PRO A 28 0.61 9.48 -1.07
CA PRO A 28 1.66 9.74 -2.06
C PRO A 28 3.09 9.59 -1.54
N GLU A 29 3.31 9.78 -0.26
CA GLU A 29 4.66 9.69 0.29
C GLU A 29 4.91 8.39 1.02
N VAL A 30 4.15 7.36 0.68
CA VAL A 30 4.26 6.06 1.32
C VAL A 30 5.17 5.15 0.49
N GLN A 31 6.03 4.41 1.19
CA GLN A 31 6.87 3.40 0.57
C GLN A 31 6.55 2.05 1.19
N ILE A 32 6.24 1.07 0.36
CA ILE A 32 5.93 -0.27 0.82
C ILE A 32 6.98 -1.22 0.24
N GLY A 33 7.65 -1.95 1.12
CA GLY A 33 8.69 -2.87 0.69
C GLY A 33 8.14 -4.12 0.03
N ASP A 34 9.06 -5.03 -0.30
CA ASP A 34 8.67 -6.26 -0.99
C ASP A 34 7.93 -7.21 -0.04
N ASP A 35 7.03 -7.99 -0.62
CA ASP A 35 6.32 -9.07 0.08
C ASP A 35 5.44 -8.59 1.23
N VAL A 36 5.04 -7.33 1.22
CA VAL A 36 4.15 -6.79 2.24
C VAL A 36 2.71 -7.12 1.89
N GLU A 37 1.92 -7.43 2.90
CA GLU A 37 0.50 -7.72 2.71
C GLU A 37 -0.34 -6.80 3.58
N LEU A 38 -1.25 -6.08 2.95
CA LEU A 38 -2.25 -5.26 3.65
C LEU A 38 -3.58 -5.98 3.54
N ILE A 39 -4.18 -6.33 4.68
CA ILE A 39 -5.35 -7.21 4.65
C ILE A 39 -6.60 -6.48 4.20
N SER A 40 -7.04 -5.49 4.95
CA SER A 40 -8.22 -4.72 4.54
C SER A 40 -8.35 -3.49 5.44
N ASN A 41 -9.00 -2.46 4.91
CA ASN A 41 -9.29 -1.24 5.66
C ASN A 41 -8.03 -0.60 6.26
N VAL A 42 -6.90 -0.72 5.56
CA VAL A 42 -5.65 -0.13 6.03
C VAL A 42 -5.50 1.25 5.41
N ASN A 43 -5.22 2.22 6.25
CA ASN A 43 -5.07 3.61 5.81
C ASN A 43 -3.64 4.06 6.12
N ILE A 44 -2.85 4.30 5.11
CA ILE A 44 -1.45 4.69 5.27
C ILE A 44 -1.25 6.07 4.66
N GLU A 45 -0.88 7.03 5.48
CA GLU A 45 -0.71 8.40 5.03
C GLU A 45 0.60 8.96 5.55
N GLY A 46 0.98 10.09 4.97
CA GLY A 46 2.15 10.80 5.40
C GLY A 46 3.42 10.15 4.90
N ASN A 47 4.54 10.59 5.45
CA ASN A 47 5.85 10.10 5.05
C ASN A 47 6.12 8.79 5.78
N THR A 48 5.57 7.71 5.26
CA THR A 48 5.58 6.42 5.93
C THR A 48 6.31 5.39 5.09
N LYS A 49 7.11 4.58 5.77
CA LYS A 49 7.85 3.50 5.12
C LYS A 49 7.52 2.20 5.84
N ILE A 50 7.00 1.24 5.08
CA ILE A 50 6.62 -0.05 5.63
C ILE A 50 7.55 -1.10 5.06
N GLY A 51 8.29 -1.75 5.93
CA GLY A 51 9.19 -2.80 5.53
C GLY A 51 8.54 -4.16 5.64
N LYS A 52 9.25 -5.10 5.13
CA LYS A 52 8.86 -6.49 5.16
C LYS A 52 9.05 -7.04 6.58
#